data_5b0f8c6525c7c127a64c2a9fe218a1ad
#
_entry.id   5b0f8c6525c7c127a64c2a9fe218a1ad
#
_cell.length_a   1.000
_cell.length_b   1.000
_cell.length_c   1.000
_cell.angle_alpha   90.00
_cell.angle_beta   90.00
_cell.angle_gamma   90.00
#
_symmetry.space_group_name_H-M   'P 1'
#
loop_
_entity.id
_entity.type
_entity.pdbx_description
1 polymer ?
#
loop_
_entity_poly.entity_id
_entity_poly.type
_entity_poly.pdbx_seq_one_letter_code
_entity_poly.pdbx_strand_id
1 'polypeptide(L)'
;MSIERVTPLYSAKSILYFRQAMALKSNSDTLVTVFGGSGFLGRHVVRALVNRDFRVRVAVRRPELTGYLQPLGRVGQIHAVQANVRFPQSIEAAVHDADAVVNLVGILYEKGRQRFDAVQAEGAQAVARTAKAAGASLVHVSAIGADEHSPSHYARSKAAGERLVLAAHPQAVIMRPSFNFGPEHEFFNRFAALARFSPMLPLPGSGDTRSQPVFVGDVAEAIGKAVDGKAKPGTTYELGGPEVRTFKELMTFMLATIERHRLLMPVPFAVMKLQATFLQYLPNPPLTPDQVEMLKSDNIVSAAAREQGRTLEGLGIIPESIGAVVPDYLWRFRKAGQFHGRMA
;
A
#
# COMPACT_ATOMS: atom_id res chain seq x y z
N MET A 1 27.77 -68.35 4.83
CA MET A 1 27.77 -67.08 5.55
C MET A 1 26.84 -66.10 4.83
N SER A 2 25.59 -66.00 5.30
CA SER A 2 24.56 -65.15 4.68
C SER A 2 24.66 -63.75 5.30
N ILE A 3 24.83 -62.73 4.45
CA ILE A 3 24.82 -61.33 4.85
C ILE A 3 23.35 -60.89 4.83
N GLU A 4 22.76 -60.72 6.05
CA GLU A 4 21.45 -60.09 6.23
C GLU A 4 21.50 -58.64 5.75
N ARG A 5 20.65 -58.27 4.78
CA ARG A 5 20.43 -56.89 4.37
C ARG A 5 19.57 -56.20 5.43
N VAL A 6 20.16 -55.29 6.14
CA VAL A 6 19.43 -54.37 7.03
C VAL A 6 18.55 -53.46 6.15
N THR A 7 17.27 -53.69 6.23
CA THR A 7 16.26 -52.82 5.57
C THR A 7 16.20 -51.50 6.28
N PRO A 8 16.25 -50.32 5.59
CA PRO A 8 16.14 -49.04 6.25
C PRO A 8 14.73 -48.84 6.88
N LEU A 9 14.68 -48.57 8.17
CA LEU A 9 13.49 -48.44 9.01
C LEU A 9 12.56 -47.29 8.70
N TYR A 10 12.85 -46.47 7.68
CA TYR A 10 12.03 -45.33 7.32
C TYR A 10 11.63 -45.37 5.83
N SER A 11 10.34 -45.26 5.57
CA SER A 11 9.82 -45.14 4.20
C SER A 11 10.21 -43.80 3.60
N ALA A 12 10.36 -43.71 2.28
CA ALA A 12 10.63 -42.45 1.57
C ALA A 12 9.60 -41.36 1.89
N LYS A 13 8.35 -41.74 2.21
CA LYS A 13 7.29 -40.84 2.70
C LYS A 13 7.61 -40.26 4.08
N SER A 14 8.15 -41.06 4.99
CA SER A 14 8.54 -40.56 6.34
C SER A 14 9.70 -39.57 6.26
N ILE A 15 10.65 -39.81 5.36
CA ILE A 15 11.78 -38.89 5.13
C ILE A 15 11.30 -37.60 4.48
N LEU A 16 10.32 -37.68 3.57
CA LEU A 16 9.70 -36.49 2.95
C LEU A 16 8.87 -35.69 3.97
N TYR A 17 8.12 -36.36 4.84
CA TYR A 17 7.38 -35.75 5.95
C TYR A 17 8.31 -35.08 6.97
N PHE A 18 9.42 -35.71 7.33
CA PHE A 18 10.44 -35.13 8.22
C PHE A 18 11.15 -33.94 7.55
N ARG A 19 11.47 -34.02 6.26
CA ARG A 19 12.01 -32.87 5.51
C ARG A 19 10.99 -31.73 5.39
N GLN A 20 9.71 -32.03 5.22
CA GLN A 20 8.64 -31.02 5.16
C GLN A 20 8.35 -30.41 6.55
N ALA A 21 8.41 -31.21 7.61
CA ALA A 21 8.26 -30.75 9.00
C ALA A 21 9.48 -29.94 9.51
N MET A 22 10.69 -30.24 9.05
CA MET A 22 11.91 -29.45 9.32
C MET A 22 12.02 -28.19 8.47
N ALA A 23 11.14 -27.98 7.47
CA ALA A 23 11.22 -26.85 6.54
C ALA A 23 10.23 -25.72 6.82
N LEU A 24 9.48 -25.76 7.91
CA LEU A 24 8.69 -24.59 8.36
C LEU A 24 9.60 -23.70 9.21
N LYS A 25 10.33 -22.81 8.52
CA LYS A 25 11.06 -21.73 9.17
C LYS A 25 10.08 -20.95 10.04
N SER A 26 10.43 -20.74 11.30
CA SER A 26 9.60 -19.90 12.19
C SER A 26 9.52 -18.48 11.63
N ASN A 27 8.40 -17.79 11.87
CA ASN A 27 8.29 -16.37 11.50
C ASN A 27 9.39 -15.54 12.15
N SER A 28 9.82 -15.87 13.38
CA SER A 28 10.94 -15.20 14.06
C SER A 28 12.30 -15.40 13.36
N ASP A 29 12.45 -16.42 12.54
CA ASP A 29 13.65 -16.68 11.76
C ASP A 29 13.53 -16.16 10.33
N THR A 30 12.31 -15.78 9.92
CA THR A 30 11.99 -15.29 8.59
C THR A 30 12.28 -13.80 8.49
N LEU A 31 13.12 -13.41 7.54
CA LEU A 31 13.49 -12.03 7.28
C LEU A 31 12.68 -11.46 6.11
N VAL A 32 11.92 -10.41 6.39
CA VAL A 32 11.12 -9.68 5.40
C VAL A 32 11.76 -8.33 5.12
N THR A 33 12.18 -8.08 3.87
CA THR A 33 12.67 -6.76 3.45
C THR A 33 11.52 -5.93 2.89
N VAL A 34 11.28 -4.76 3.50
CA VAL A 34 10.19 -3.84 3.11
C VAL A 34 10.76 -2.57 2.50
N PHE A 35 10.70 -2.45 1.18
CA PHE A 35 11.02 -1.22 0.47
C PHE A 35 9.91 -0.19 0.67
N GLY A 36 10.27 1.02 1.11
CA GLY A 36 9.30 2.08 1.41
C GLY A 36 8.60 1.93 2.76
N GLY A 37 9.14 1.13 3.68
CA GLY A 37 8.55 0.86 4.99
C GLY A 37 8.39 2.08 5.91
N SER A 38 9.02 3.21 5.61
CA SER A 38 8.85 4.48 6.34
C SER A 38 7.68 5.34 5.84
N GLY A 39 7.02 4.96 4.75
CA GLY A 39 5.87 5.69 4.20
C GLY A 39 4.58 5.49 5.01
N PHE A 40 3.50 6.13 4.57
CA PHE A 40 2.18 5.98 5.20
C PHE A 40 1.74 4.51 5.29
N LEU A 41 1.59 3.82 4.16
CA LEU A 41 1.27 2.38 4.17
C LEU A 41 2.39 1.57 4.83
N GLY A 42 3.65 1.96 4.62
CA GLY A 42 4.82 1.21 5.08
C GLY A 42 4.86 0.97 6.59
N ARG A 43 4.54 1.98 7.41
CA ARG A 43 4.51 1.84 8.88
C ARG A 43 3.45 0.84 9.36
N HIS A 44 2.32 0.79 8.68
CA HIS A 44 1.25 -0.18 8.99
C HIS A 44 1.66 -1.60 8.55
N VAL A 45 2.31 -1.74 7.40
CA VAL A 45 2.87 -3.03 6.95
C VAL A 45 3.95 -3.52 7.89
N VAL A 46 4.90 -2.65 8.30
CA VAL A 46 5.93 -3.02 9.31
C VAL A 46 5.25 -3.51 10.58
N ARG A 47 4.25 -2.78 11.11
CA ARG A 47 3.48 -3.22 12.29
C ARG A 47 2.80 -4.57 12.08
N ALA A 48 2.14 -4.78 10.95
CA ALA A 48 1.44 -6.03 10.64
C ALA A 48 2.39 -7.22 10.56
N LEU A 49 3.60 -7.03 10.02
CA LEU A 49 4.64 -8.07 9.94
C LEU A 49 5.25 -8.38 11.31
N VAL A 50 5.54 -7.34 12.08
CA VAL A 50 6.11 -7.48 13.42
C VAL A 50 5.15 -8.19 14.37
N ASN A 51 3.84 -7.88 14.29
CA ASN A 51 2.80 -8.58 15.07
C ASN A 51 2.64 -10.06 14.69
N ARG A 52 3.19 -10.48 13.54
CA ARG A 52 3.29 -11.87 13.10
C ARG A 52 4.64 -12.51 13.44
N ASP A 53 5.42 -11.86 14.29
CA ASP A 53 6.76 -12.26 14.71
C ASP A 53 7.83 -12.29 13.59
N PHE A 54 7.60 -11.72 12.42
CA PHE A 54 8.62 -11.58 11.39
C PHE A 54 9.74 -10.63 11.81
N ARG A 55 10.97 -10.95 11.41
CA ARG A 55 12.07 -9.98 11.42
C ARG A 55 11.93 -9.07 10.20
N VAL A 56 11.98 -7.75 10.42
CA VAL A 56 11.70 -6.76 9.36
C VAL A 56 12.94 -5.90 9.08
N ARG A 57 13.41 -5.96 7.84
CA ARG A 57 14.40 -5.03 7.31
C ARG A 57 13.69 -3.92 6.55
N VAL A 58 13.77 -2.70 7.05
CA VAL A 58 13.13 -1.52 6.45
C VAL A 58 14.10 -0.85 5.49
N ALA A 59 13.91 -1.07 4.19
CA ALA A 59 14.77 -0.56 3.12
C ALA A 59 14.28 0.83 2.66
N VAL A 60 15.01 1.88 3.02
CA VAL A 60 14.61 3.29 2.82
C VAL A 60 15.79 4.16 2.42
N ARG A 61 15.51 5.32 1.85
CA ARG A 61 16.57 6.26 1.41
C ARG A 61 17.29 6.96 2.57
N ARG A 62 16.63 7.11 3.71
CA ARG A 62 17.11 7.81 4.90
C ARG A 62 16.77 6.99 6.15
N PRO A 63 17.58 5.97 6.48
CA PRO A 63 17.31 5.11 7.64
C PRO A 63 17.35 5.88 8.96
N GLU A 64 18.13 6.94 9.07
CA GLU A 64 18.25 7.79 10.25
C GLU A 64 16.92 8.47 10.65
N LEU A 65 15.98 8.62 9.71
CA LEU A 65 14.66 9.20 9.97
C LEU A 65 13.58 8.17 10.33
N THR A 66 13.96 6.90 10.53
CA THR A 66 12.99 5.81 10.76
C THR A 66 12.91 5.34 12.19
N GLY A 67 13.54 6.04 13.14
CA GLY A 67 13.57 5.68 14.56
C GLY A 67 12.19 5.45 15.18
N TYR A 68 11.16 6.14 14.68
CA TYR A 68 9.77 5.98 15.12
C TYR A 68 9.16 4.60 14.81
N LEU A 69 9.80 3.77 13.97
CA LEU A 69 9.38 2.40 13.70
C LEU A 69 9.86 1.42 14.78
N GLN A 70 10.95 1.73 15.49
CA GLN A 70 11.54 0.83 16.48
C GLN A 70 10.55 0.41 17.58
N PRO A 71 9.70 1.31 18.14
CA PRO A 71 8.73 0.94 19.16
C PRO A 71 7.60 0.01 18.68
N LEU A 72 7.49 -0.24 17.36
CA LEU A 72 6.48 -1.16 16.82
C LEU A 72 6.80 -2.62 17.08
N GLY A 73 8.08 -2.95 17.35
CA GLY A 73 8.56 -4.32 17.55
C GLY A 73 9.42 -4.50 18.79
N ARG A 74 9.87 -5.74 18.98
CA ARG A 74 10.83 -6.08 20.02
C ARG A 74 12.24 -5.62 19.64
N VAL A 75 13.13 -5.56 20.60
CA VAL A 75 14.54 -5.22 20.38
C VAL A 75 15.14 -6.16 19.34
N GLY A 76 15.76 -5.59 18.29
CA GLY A 76 16.37 -6.33 17.18
C GLY A 76 15.40 -6.88 16.12
N GLN A 77 14.10 -6.72 16.28
CA GLN A 77 13.11 -7.22 15.32
C GLN A 77 13.02 -6.34 14.07
N ILE A 78 13.24 -5.02 14.21
CA ILE A 78 13.20 -4.05 13.12
C ILE A 78 14.61 -3.51 12.89
N HIS A 79 15.11 -3.58 11.65
CA HIS A 79 16.38 -3.01 11.26
C HIS A 79 16.23 -2.14 10.00
N ALA A 80 16.60 -0.87 10.09
CA ALA A 80 16.57 0.05 8.96
C ALA A 80 17.88 0.02 8.19
N VAL A 81 17.79 -0.08 6.86
CA VAL A 81 18.93 -0.06 5.95
C VAL A 81 18.77 0.98 4.85
N GLN A 82 19.88 1.53 4.37
CA GLN A 82 19.83 2.45 3.26
C GLN A 82 19.60 1.69 1.94
N ALA A 83 18.56 2.04 1.22
CA ALA A 83 18.29 1.51 -0.11
C ALA A 83 17.53 2.51 -0.98
N ASN A 84 17.80 2.46 -2.28
CA ASN A 84 17.09 3.25 -3.28
C ASN A 84 16.83 2.38 -4.51
N VAL A 85 15.57 2.19 -4.86
CA VAL A 85 15.15 1.30 -5.96
C VAL A 85 15.70 1.66 -7.34
N ARG A 86 16.29 2.84 -7.48
CA ARG A 86 17.01 3.28 -8.72
C ARG A 86 18.47 2.83 -8.78
N PHE A 87 19.00 2.21 -7.73
CA PHE A 87 20.38 1.76 -7.64
C PHE A 87 20.42 0.26 -7.33
N PRO A 88 20.68 -0.61 -8.33
CA PRO A 88 20.66 -2.07 -8.18
C PRO A 88 21.50 -2.59 -7.01
N GLN A 89 22.70 -2.10 -6.83
CA GLN A 89 23.59 -2.52 -5.74
C GLN A 89 22.97 -2.31 -4.35
N SER A 90 22.21 -1.22 -4.16
CA SER A 90 21.52 -0.96 -2.89
C SER A 90 20.30 -1.88 -2.69
N ILE A 91 19.69 -2.34 -3.77
CA ILE A 91 18.60 -3.33 -3.72
C ILE A 91 19.19 -4.69 -3.34
N GLU A 92 20.28 -5.10 -3.98
CA GLU A 92 20.96 -6.37 -3.70
C GLU A 92 21.38 -6.46 -2.22
N ALA A 93 22.03 -5.41 -1.69
CA ALA A 93 22.38 -5.34 -0.29
C ALA A 93 21.17 -5.41 0.66
N ALA A 94 20.04 -4.79 0.29
CA ALA A 94 18.83 -4.79 1.10
C ALA A 94 18.08 -6.14 1.03
N VAL A 95 18.18 -6.88 -0.06
CA VAL A 95 17.50 -8.17 -0.26
C VAL A 95 18.36 -9.36 0.21
N HIS A 96 19.64 -9.17 0.47
CA HIS A 96 20.55 -10.23 0.92
C HIS A 96 19.94 -10.99 2.13
N ASP A 97 19.86 -12.31 2.04
CA ASP A 97 19.28 -13.23 3.02
C ASP A 97 17.79 -12.99 3.35
N ALA A 98 17.07 -12.22 2.55
CA ALA A 98 15.63 -12.05 2.73
C ALA A 98 14.86 -13.29 2.24
N ASP A 99 13.88 -13.72 3.03
CA ASP A 99 12.94 -14.80 2.66
C ASP A 99 11.74 -14.25 1.88
N ALA A 100 11.38 -13.00 2.18
CA ALA A 100 10.30 -12.29 1.51
C ALA A 100 10.67 -10.83 1.28
N VAL A 101 10.15 -10.26 0.21
CA VAL A 101 10.31 -8.85 -0.16
C VAL A 101 8.94 -8.22 -0.34
N VAL A 102 8.74 -7.06 0.27
CA VAL A 102 7.55 -6.23 0.07
C VAL A 102 7.97 -4.92 -0.57
N ASN A 103 7.45 -4.63 -1.76
CA ASN A 103 7.74 -3.37 -2.45
C ASN A 103 6.55 -2.42 -2.39
N LEU A 104 6.66 -1.38 -1.55
CA LEU A 104 5.66 -0.33 -1.35
C LEU A 104 6.07 0.99 -2.03
N VAL A 105 7.20 1.00 -2.73
CA VAL A 105 7.75 2.24 -3.28
C VAL A 105 6.86 2.76 -4.40
N GLY A 106 6.40 3.99 -4.24
CA GLY A 106 5.62 4.73 -5.21
C GLY A 106 5.76 6.23 -4.97
N ILE A 107 5.49 7.00 -6.00
CA ILE A 107 5.44 8.46 -5.96
C ILE A 107 4.11 8.92 -6.56
N LEU A 108 3.56 10.03 -6.08
CA LEU A 108 2.30 10.61 -6.57
C LEU A 108 2.53 11.76 -7.56
N TYR A 109 3.76 12.24 -7.69
CA TYR A 109 4.19 13.25 -8.63
C TYR A 109 5.69 13.13 -8.90
N GLU A 110 6.13 13.61 -10.04
CA GLU A 110 7.52 13.60 -10.43
C GLU A 110 8.27 14.81 -9.86
N LYS A 111 9.51 14.59 -9.39
CA LYS A 111 10.39 15.66 -8.92
C LYS A 111 11.86 15.33 -9.18
N GLY A 112 12.51 16.10 -10.03
CA GLY A 112 13.90 15.90 -10.40
C GLY A 112 14.14 14.50 -10.97
N ARG A 113 15.02 13.73 -10.31
CA ARG A 113 15.36 12.35 -10.73
C ARG A 113 14.30 11.31 -10.31
N GLN A 114 13.29 11.67 -9.53
CA GLN A 114 12.18 10.78 -9.16
C GLN A 114 11.10 10.90 -10.23
N ARG A 115 11.21 10.07 -11.26
CA ARG A 115 10.26 9.97 -12.35
C ARG A 115 9.43 8.70 -12.18
N PHE A 116 8.22 8.71 -12.68
CA PHE A 116 7.31 7.58 -12.57
C PHE A 116 7.93 6.30 -13.14
N ASP A 117 8.48 6.34 -14.35
CA ASP A 117 9.09 5.18 -15.01
C ASP A 117 10.28 4.65 -14.22
N ALA A 118 11.19 5.54 -13.77
CA ALA A 118 12.39 5.15 -13.05
C ALA A 118 12.11 4.54 -11.65
N VAL A 119 10.98 4.91 -11.01
CA VAL A 119 10.65 4.45 -9.66
C VAL A 119 9.62 3.32 -9.68
N GLN A 120 8.52 3.49 -10.44
CA GLN A 120 7.36 2.60 -10.40
C GLN A 120 7.44 1.46 -11.42
N ALA A 121 8.21 1.63 -12.51
CA ALA A 121 8.42 0.59 -13.52
C ALA A 121 9.81 -0.06 -13.38
N GLU A 122 10.88 0.66 -13.71
CA GLU A 122 12.25 0.13 -13.69
C GLU A 122 12.71 -0.27 -12.27
N GLY A 123 12.42 0.59 -11.26
CA GLY A 123 12.74 0.31 -9.87
C GLY A 123 11.99 -0.91 -9.32
N ALA A 124 10.71 -1.07 -9.67
CA ALA A 124 9.93 -2.25 -9.31
C ALA A 124 10.47 -3.52 -9.98
N GLN A 125 10.85 -3.43 -11.27
CA GLN A 125 11.49 -4.54 -11.98
C GLN A 125 12.83 -4.96 -11.33
N ALA A 126 13.64 -3.99 -10.96
CA ALA A 126 14.92 -4.26 -10.31
C ALA A 126 14.72 -4.99 -8.97
N VAL A 127 13.77 -4.55 -8.14
CA VAL A 127 13.40 -5.25 -6.90
C VAL A 127 12.92 -6.68 -7.20
N ALA A 128 12.08 -6.87 -8.22
CA ALA A 128 11.55 -8.18 -8.58
C ALA A 128 12.65 -9.14 -9.06
N ARG A 129 13.57 -8.69 -9.90
CA ARG A 129 14.71 -9.49 -10.36
C ARG A 129 15.60 -9.92 -9.20
N THR A 130 15.92 -8.98 -8.29
CA THR A 130 16.77 -9.26 -7.13
C THR A 130 16.08 -10.21 -6.16
N ALA A 131 14.78 -10.02 -5.88
CA ALA A 131 14.00 -10.94 -5.05
C ALA A 131 13.98 -12.36 -5.65
N LYS A 132 13.77 -12.47 -6.96
CA LYS A 132 13.81 -13.77 -7.66
C LYS A 132 15.19 -14.44 -7.59
N ALA A 133 16.26 -13.68 -7.78
CA ALA A 133 17.63 -14.19 -7.69
C ALA A 133 17.98 -14.68 -6.28
N ALA A 134 17.46 -14.01 -5.25
CA ALA A 134 17.62 -14.41 -3.85
C ALA A 134 16.70 -15.57 -3.43
N GLY A 135 15.78 -16.04 -4.29
CA GLY A 135 14.79 -17.05 -3.92
C GLY A 135 13.68 -16.53 -2.98
N ALA A 136 13.62 -15.22 -2.76
CA ALA A 136 12.64 -14.60 -1.88
C ALA A 136 11.26 -14.47 -2.55
N SER A 137 10.18 -14.66 -1.79
CA SER A 137 8.83 -14.32 -2.26
C SER A 137 8.67 -12.80 -2.44
N LEU A 138 7.76 -12.37 -3.32
CA LEU A 138 7.56 -10.94 -3.59
C LEU A 138 6.09 -10.54 -3.50
N VAL A 139 5.82 -9.50 -2.71
CA VAL A 139 4.56 -8.76 -2.71
C VAL A 139 4.83 -7.34 -3.24
N HIS A 140 4.17 -6.98 -4.34
CA HIS A 140 4.30 -5.64 -4.95
C HIS A 140 3.01 -4.85 -4.84
N VAL A 141 3.09 -3.61 -4.37
CA VAL A 141 1.93 -2.72 -4.25
C VAL A 141 1.82 -1.79 -5.45
N SER A 142 0.74 -1.96 -6.18
CA SER A 142 0.30 -1.14 -7.29
C SER A 142 -0.85 -0.21 -6.85
N ALA A 143 -1.86 -0.01 -7.70
CA ALA A 143 -3.08 0.73 -7.38
C ALA A 143 -4.23 0.27 -8.28
N ILE A 144 -5.48 0.38 -7.81
CA ILE A 144 -6.64 0.30 -8.71
C ILE A 144 -6.54 1.41 -9.75
N GLY A 145 -6.90 1.09 -11.00
CA GLY A 145 -6.75 1.99 -12.14
C GLY A 145 -5.39 1.93 -12.84
N ALA A 146 -4.51 0.99 -12.45
CA ALA A 146 -3.30 0.69 -13.23
C ALA A 146 -3.71 0.15 -14.62
N ASP A 147 -3.47 0.96 -15.66
CA ASP A 147 -3.87 0.70 -17.04
C ASP A 147 -2.86 1.32 -18.02
N GLU A 148 -2.37 0.52 -18.97
CA GLU A 148 -1.37 0.94 -19.96
C GLU A 148 -1.92 2.00 -20.94
N HIS A 149 -3.23 2.07 -21.10
CA HIS A 149 -3.92 2.99 -22.00
C HIS A 149 -4.50 4.22 -21.29
N SER A 150 -4.30 4.34 -19.98
CA SER A 150 -4.78 5.47 -19.19
C SER A 150 -4.21 6.80 -19.69
N PRO A 151 -4.97 7.91 -19.71
CA PRO A 151 -4.43 9.25 -19.95
C PRO A 151 -3.45 9.70 -18.85
N SER A 152 -3.53 9.11 -17.64
CA SER A 152 -2.63 9.39 -16.51
C SER A 152 -1.30 8.66 -16.68
N HIS A 153 -0.19 9.41 -16.58
CA HIS A 153 1.15 8.83 -16.60
C HIS A 153 1.42 7.95 -15.36
N TYR A 154 0.88 8.35 -14.21
CA TYR A 154 0.93 7.54 -13.00
C TYR A 154 0.29 6.16 -13.24
N ALA A 155 -0.93 6.10 -13.76
CA ALA A 155 -1.63 4.85 -14.01
C ALA A 155 -0.90 3.96 -15.02
N ARG A 156 -0.39 4.54 -16.11
CA ARG A 156 0.44 3.81 -17.10
C ARG A 156 1.71 3.25 -16.47
N SER A 157 2.41 4.05 -15.65
CA SER A 157 3.66 3.60 -15.02
C SER A 157 3.42 2.49 -13.98
N LYS A 158 2.27 2.51 -13.29
CA LYS A 158 1.86 1.40 -12.41
C LYS A 158 1.61 0.12 -13.20
N ALA A 159 0.85 0.19 -14.30
CA ALA A 159 0.62 -0.96 -15.17
C ALA A 159 1.92 -1.53 -15.77
N ALA A 160 2.81 -0.65 -16.26
CA ALA A 160 4.13 -1.04 -16.75
C ALA A 160 4.96 -1.72 -15.63
N GLY A 161 4.90 -1.19 -14.41
CA GLY A 161 5.56 -1.78 -13.24
C GLY A 161 5.06 -3.19 -12.95
N GLU A 162 3.75 -3.41 -12.92
CA GLU A 162 3.15 -4.74 -12.71
C GLU A 162 3.60 -5.74 -13.78
N ARG A 163 3.54 -5.35 -15.05
CA ARG A 163 3.98 -6.20 -16.17
C ARG A 163 5.46 -6.59 -16.04
N LEU A 164 6.31 -5.62 -15.73
CA LEU A 164 7.75 -5.84 -15.56
C LEU A 164 8.07 -6.68 -14.32
N VAL A 165 7.32 -6.51 -13.23
CA VAL A 165 7.43 -7.31 -12.00
C VAL A 165 7.06 -8.76 -12.30
N LEU A 166 5.92 -9.02 -12.93
CA LEU A 166 5.46 -10.39 -13.24
C LEU A 166 6.37 -11.06 -14.28
N ALA A 167 6.91 -10.33 -15.25
CA ALA A 167 7.90 -10.86 -16.19
C ALA A 167 9.20 -11.28 -15.48
N ALA A 168 9.64 -10.52 -14.48
CA ALA A 168 10.86 -10.82 -13.72
C ALA A 168 10.64 -11.89 -12.63
N HIS A 169 9.49 -11.86 -11.97
CA HIS A 169 9.11 -12.74 -10.86
C HIS A 169 7.67 -13.23 -11.05
N PRO A 170 7.42 -14.29 -11.85
CA PRO A 170 6.07 -14.74 -12.20
C PRO A 170 5.17 -15.14 -11.02
N GLN A 171 5.76 -15.46 -9.87
CA GLN A 171 5.03 -15.82 -8.65
C GLN A 171 4.76 -14.61 -7.74
N ALA A 172 5.15 -13.40 -8.14
CA ALA A 172 4.89 -12.20 -7.35
C ALA A 172 3.39 -11.99 -7.13
N VAL A 173 3.00 -11.61 -5.92
CA VAL A 173 1.64 -11.20 -5.60
C VAL A 173 1.54 -9.69 -5.80
N ILE A 174 0.58 -9.25 -6.62
CA ILE A 174 0.32 -7.82 -6.86
C ILE A 174 -0.88 -7.40 -5.99
N MET A 175 -0.72 -6.32 -5.24
CA MET A 175 -1.79 -5.69 -4.47
C MET A 175 -2.15 -4.34 -5.09
N ARG A 176 -3.39 -4.19 -5.54
CA ARG A 176 -3.96 -2.94 -6.07
C ARG A 176 -4.93 -2.35 -5.05
N PRO A 177 -4.47 -1.58 -4.07
CA PRO A 177 -5.38 -0.87 -3.19
C PRO A 177 -6.12 0.24 -3.93
N SER A 178 -7.35 0.48 -3.52
CA SER A 178 -8.09 1.71 -3.80
C SER A 178 -7.47 2.88 -3.02
N PHE A 179 -8.14 3.99 -2.99
CA PHE A 179 -7.80 5.14 -2.19
C PHE A 179 -7.67 4.75 -0.69
N ASN A 180 -6.44 4.78 -0.17
CA ASN A 180 -6.18 4.42 1.22
C ASN A 180 -6.59 5.55 2.16
N PHE A 181 -7.16 5.22 3.32
CA PHE A 181 -7.41 6.19 4.40
C PHE A 181 -6.87 5.68 5.74
N GLY A 182 -6.64 6.61 6.67
CA GLY A 182 -6.14 6.35 8.02
C GLY A 182 -5.67 7.62 8.71
N PRO A 183 -5.29 7.54 10.00
CA PRO A 183 -4.99 8.72 10.83
C PRO A 183 -3.94 9.67 10.27
N GLU A 184 -2.90 9.14 9.60
CA GLU A 184 -1.80 9.92 9.04
C GLU A 184 -1.97 10.25 7.55
N HIS A 185 -3.06 9.79 6.91
CA HIS A 185 -3.29 10.04 5.49
C HIS A 185 -3.73 11.48 5.24
N GLU A 186 -3.19 12.08 4.18
CA GLU A 186 -3.40 13.51 3.92
C GLU A 186 -4.81 13.87 3.46
N PHE A 187 -5.55 12.99 2.79
CA PHE A 187 -6.81 13.35 2.13
C PHE A 187 -7.82 13.99 3.08
N PHE A 188 -8.37 13.23 4.02
CA PHE A 188 -9.34 13.78 4.97
C PHE A 188 -8.72 14.88 5.85
N ASN A 189 -7.46 14.71 6.26
CA ASN A 189 -6.77 15.70 7.10
C ASN A 189 -6.58 17.04 6.38
N ARG A 190 -6.23 17.05 5.09
CA ARG A 190 -6.06 18.29 4.31
C ARG A 190 -7.39 19.00 4.08
N PHE A 191 -8.45 18.28 3.69
CA PHE A 191 -9.76 18.88 3.50
C PHE A 191 -10.38 19.35 4.81
N ALA A 192 -10.22 18.60 5.91
CA ALA A 192 -10.64 19.02 7.24
C ALA A 192 -9.88 20.26 7.74
N ALA A 193 -8.57 20.33 7.48
CA ALA A 193 -7.77 21.51 7.78
C ALA A 193 -8.22 22.72 6.95
N LEU A 194 -8.45 22.54 5.64
CA LEU A 194 -8.96 23.61 4.76
C LEU A 194 -10.34 24.10 5.23
N ALA A 195 -11.22 23.18 5.66
CA ALA A 195 -12.55 23.52 6.19
C ALA A 195 -12.52 24.37 7.47
N ARG A 196 -11.39 24.50 8.16
CA ARG A 196 -11.26 25.39 9.32
C ARG A 196 -11.26 26.86 8.91
N PHE A 197 -10.70 27.17 7.75
CA PHE A 197 -10.44 28.55 7.31
C PHE A 197 -11.31 28.95 6.12
N SER A 198 -11.53 28.04 5.18
CA SER A 198 -12.30 28.30 3.96
C SER A 198 -13.80 28.11 4.16
N PRO A 199 -14.66 29.05 3.71
CA PRO A 199 -16.11 28.87 3.72
C PRO A 199 -16.60 27.90 2.66
N MET A 200 -15.74 27.53 1.68
CA MET A 200 -16.06 26.62 0.58
C MET A 200 -14.95 25.60 0.33
N LEU A 201 -15.33 24.41 -0.14
CA LEU A 201 -14.40 23.34 -0.54
C LEU A 201 -14.61 23.00 -2.01
N PRO A 202 -13.54 22.82 -2.80
CA PRO A 202 -13.66 22.45 -4.21
C PRO A 202 -14.07 20.98 -4.37
N LEU A 203 -14.99 20.73 -5.30
CA LEU A 203 -15.33 19.39 -5.79
C LEU A 203 -14.77 19.21 -7.20
N PRO A 204 -14.02 18.15 -7.48
CA PRO A 204 -13.60 17.81 -8.85
C PRO A 204 -14.81 17.54 -9.74
N GLY A 205 -14.98 18.31 -10.83
CA GLY A 205 -16.18 18.24 -11.65
C GLY A 205 -17.45 18.52 -10.84
N SER A 206 -18.41 17.61 -10.93
CA SER A 206 -19.64 17.60 -10.08
C SER A 206 -19.44 16.90 -8.72
N GLY A 207 -18.30 16.21 -8.55
CA GLY A 207 -18.03 15.37 -7.36
C GLY A 207 -18.63 13.97 -7.47
N ASP A 208 -19.03 13.52 -8.66
CA ASP A 208 -19.72 12.23 -8.87
C ASP A 208 -18.74 11.05 -9.07
N THR A 209 -17.46 11.32 -9.28
CA THR A 209 -16.43 10.27 -9.39
C THR A 209 -16.46 9.39 -8.15
N ARG A 210 -16.59 8.08 -8.36
CA ARG A 210 -16.72 7.09 -7.29
C ARG A 210 -15.37 6.54 -6.87
N SER A 211 -15.22 6.29 -5.58
CA SER A 211 -14.08 5.58 -5.02
C SER A 211 -14.57 4.57 -3.98
N GLN A 212 -13.77 3.56 -3.72
CA GLN A 212 -14.00 2.54 -2.71
C GLN A 212 -12.90 2.62 -1.64
N PRO A 213 -12.96 3.63 -0.75
CA PRO A 213 -11.89 3.88 0.24
C PRO A 213 -11.59 2.64 1.05
N VAL A 214 -10.31 2.34 1.22
CA VAL A 214 -9.84 1.18 1.98
C VAL A 214 -9.01 1.63 3.19
N PHE A 215 -9.27 1.02 4.34
CA PHE A 215 -8.48 1.30 5.53
C PHE A 215 -7.05 0.79 5.37
N VAL A 216 -6.08 1.62 5.71
CA VAL A 216 -4.65 1.29 5.55
C VAL A 216 -4.23 0.05 6.37
N GLY A 217 -4.91 -0.20 7.50
CA GLY A 217 -4.70 -1.39 8.32
C GLY A 217 -5.09 -2.67 7.59
N ASP A 218 -6.21 -2.66 6.85
CA ASP A 218 -6.68 -3.83 6.08
C ASP A 218 -5.75 -4.14 4.91
N VAL A 219 -5.22 -3.10 4.25
CA VAL A 219 -4.19 -3.27 3.21
C VAL A 219 -2.91 -3.87 3.79
N ALA A 220 -2.49 -3.39 4.96
CA ALA A 220 -1.32 -3.94 5.65
C ALA A 220 -1.53 -5.40 6.09
N GLU A 221 -2.76 -5.73 6.55
CA GLU A 221 -3.18 -7.09 6.88
C GLU A 221 -3.13 -8.02 5.66
N ALA A 222 -3.64 -7.56 4.49
CA ALA A 222 -3.59 -8.29 3.23
C ALA A 222 -2.15 -8.59 2.80
N ILE A 223 -1.27 -7.60 2.92
CA ILE A 223 0.17 -7.77 2.62
C ILE A 223 0.80 -8.78 3.60
N GLY A 224 0.48 -8.68 4.90
CA GLY A 224 0.94 -9.65 5.90
C GLY A 224 0.49 -11.08 5.58
N LYS A 225 -0.78 -11.28 5.21
CA LYS A 225 -1.30 -12.58 4.77
C LYS A 225 -0.61 -13.09 3.50
N ALA A 226 -0.25 -12.20 2.57
CA ALA A 226 0.49 -12.60 1.38
C ALA A 226 1.92 -13.05 1.72
N VAL A 227 2.59 -12.39 2.66
CA VAL A 227 3.91 -12.82 3.19
C VAL A 227 3.80 -14.16 3.92
N ASP A 228 2.69 -14.40 4.65
CA ASP A 228 2.36 -15.71 5.26
C ASP A 228 2.06 -16.82 4.23
N GLY A 229 2.11 -16.53 2.92
CA GLY A 229 1.79 -17.50 1.87
C GLY A 229 0.29 -17.78 1.69
N LYS A 230 -0.59 -16.96 2.28
CA LYS A 230 -2.06 -17.12 2.19
C LYS A 230 -2.67 -16.51 0.94
N ALA A 231 -1.92 -15.72 0.19
CA ALA A 231 -2.30 -15.22 -1.13
C ALA A 231 -1.78 -16.14 -2.23
N LYS A 232 -2.58 -16.36 -3.28
CA LYS A 232 -2.19 -17.19 -4.41
C LYS A 232 -1.05 -16.53 -5.18
N PRO A 233 0.08 -17.24 -5.40
CA PRO A 233 1.20 -16.72 -6.18
C PRO A 233 0.79 -16.34 -7.61
N GLY A 234 1.46 -15.31 -8.17
CA GLY A 234 1.20 -14.81 -9.51
C GLY A 234 -0.17 -14.15 -9.71
N THR A 235 -0.84 -13.75 -8.61
CA THR A 235 -2.19 -13.21 -8.64
C THR A 235 -2.21 -11.72 -8.27
N THR A 236 -3.06 -10.97 -8.98
CA THR A 236 -3.34 -9.56 -8.67
C THR A 236 -4.64 -9.45 -7.87
N TYR A 237 -4.56 -8.88 -6.67
CA TYR A 237 -5.68 -8.59 -5.79
C TYR A 237 -6.05 -7.12 -5.85
N GLU A 238 -7.34 -6.80 -5.89
CA GLU A 238 -7.87 -5.46 -5.80
C GLU A 238 -8.48 -5.23 -4.40
N LEU A 239 -7.93 -4.26 -3.67
CA LEU A 239 -8.26 -4.05 -2.27
C LEU A 239 -9.12 -2.80 -2.12
N GLY A 240 -10.42 -2.97 -1.92
CA GLY A 240 -11.39 -1.90 -1.65
C GLY A 240 -12.00 -2.06 -0.27
N GLY A 241 -12.47 -0.97 0.30
CA GLY A 241 -13.26 -1.00 1.52
C GLY A 241 -14.70 -1.50 1.30
N PRO A 242 -15.53 -1.52 2.34
CA PRO A 242 -16.89 -2.08 2.25
C PRO A 242 -17.87 -1.20 1.47
N GLU A 243 -17.52 0.07 1.26
CA GLU A 243 -18.44 1.08 0.72
C GLU A 243 -17.86 1.76 -0.53
N VAL A 244 -18.70 1.91 -1.55
CA VAL A 244 -18.42 2.78 -2.69
C VAL A 244 -19.08 4.13 -2.44
N ARG A 245 -18.30 5.21 -2.52
CA ARG A 245 -18.75 6.58 -2.26
C ARG A 245 -18.28 7.52 -3.36
N THR A 246 -19.12 8.49 -3.70
CA THR A 246 -18.73 9.62 -4.56
C THR A 246 -17.82 10.57 -3.79
N PHE A 247 -17.03 11.36 -4.51
CA PHE A 247 -16.20 12.39 -3.89
C PHE A 247 -17.02 13.39 -3.06
N LYS A 248 -18.20 13.76 -3.56
CA LYS A 248 -19.16 14.63 -2.85
C LYS A 248 -19.64 14.01 -1.54
N GLU A 249 -19.99 12.71 -1.55
CA GLU A 249 -20.40 11.98 -0.33
C GLU A 249 -19.27 11.91 0.68
N LEU A 250 -18.01 11.68 0.24
CA LEU A 250 -16.84 11.69 1.13
C LEU A 250 -16.63 13.05 1.78
N MET A 251 -16.79 14.15 1.02
CA MET A 251 -16.68 15.50 1.58
C MET A 251 -17.82 15.82 2.54
N THR A 252 -19.04 15.42 2.22
CA THR A 252 -20.21 15.61 3.08
C THR A 252 -20.04 14.83 4.40
N PHE A 253 -19.61 13.57 4.32
CA PHE A 253 -19.28 12.76 5.50
C PHE A 253 -18.19 13.40 6.36
N MET A 254 -17.10 13.86 5.76
CA MET A 254 -16.00 14.54 6.47
C MET A 254 -16.51 15.80 7.18
N LEU A 255 -17.30 16.65 6.50
CA LEU A 255 -17.85 17.88 7.08
C LEU A 255 -18.80 17.57 8.25
N ALA A 256 -19.65 16.55 8.13
CA ALA A 256 -20.51 16.09 9.24
C ALA A 256 -19.65 15.61 10.43
N THR A 257 -18.60 14.83 10.18
CA THR A 257 -17.69 14.31 11.22
C THR A 257 -16.99 15.42 12.00
N ILE A 258 -16.56 16.50 11.31
CA ILE A 258 -15.90 17.65 11.96
C ILE A 258 -16.89 18.74 12.41
N GLU A 259 -18.20 18.52 12.28
CA GLU A 259 -19.28 19.43 12.70
C GLU A 259 -19.13 20.83 12.09
N ARG A 260 -18.86 20.88 10.78
CA ARG A 260 -18.70 22.15 10.03
C ARG A 260 -19.57 22.14 8.78
N HIS A 261 -20.27 23.27 8.56
CA HIS A 261 -21.02 23.51 7.34
C HIS A 261 -20.15 24.34 6.39
N ARG A 262 -19.86 23.79 5.21
CA ARG A 262 -19.10 24.45 4.15
C ARG A 262 -19.78 24.22 2.80
N LEU A 263 -19.73 25.22 1.94
CA LEU A 263 -20.24 25.10 0.59
C LEU A 263 -19.33 24.18 -0.22
N LEU A 264 -19.88 23.15 -0.82
CA LEU A 264 -19.18 22.28 -1.77
C LEU A 264 -19.33 22.88 -3.17
N MET A 265 -18.23 23.36 -3.74
CA MET A 265 -18.25 24.08 -5.02
C MET A 265 -17.73 23.19 -6.16
N PRO A 266 -18.55 22.84 -7.14
CA PRO A 266 -18.10 22.15 -8.34
C PRO A 266 -17.07 22.98 -9.11
N VAL A 267 -15.93 22.38 -9.44
CA VAL A 267 -14.86 22.99 -10.22
C VAL A 267 -14.65 22.16 -11.49
N PRO A 268 -14.90 22.71 -12.68
CA PRO A 268 -14.69 21.99 -13.94
C PRO A 268 -13.26 21.46 -14.05
N PHE A 269 -13.10 20.24 -14.56
CA PHE A 269 -11.77 19.60 -14.69
C PHE A 269 -10.79 20.43 -15.54
N ALA A 270 -11.29 21.17 -16.53
CA ALA A 270 -10.45 22.07 -17.33
C ALA A 270 -9.81 23.18 -16.48
N VAL A 271 -10.61 23.79 -15.57
CA VAL A 271 -10.13 24.80 -14.62
C VAL A 271 -9.14 24.20 -13.62
N MET A 272 -9.45 23.02 -13.08
CA MET A 272 -8.54 22.31 -12.19
C MET A 272 -7.21 21.97 -12.88
N LYS A 273 -7.25 21.53 -14.14
CA LYS A 273 -6.05 21.20 -14.91
C LYS A 273 -5.19 22.44 -15.16
N LEU A 274 -5.82 23.57 -15.47
CA LEU A 274 -5.13 24.85 -15.63
C LEU A 274 -4.45 25.26 -14.30
N GLN A 275 -5.16 25.22 -13.19
CA GLN A 275 -4.60 25.51 -11.86
C GLN A 275 -3.45 24.54 -11.51
N ALA A 276 -3.63 23.25 -11.74
CA ALA A 276 -2.63 22.21 -11.47
C ALA A 276 -1.33 22.42 -12.26
N THR A 277 -1.43 22.97 -13.51
CA THR A 277 -0.26 23.29 -14.34
C THR A 277 0.68 24.28 -13.66
N PHE A 278 0.16 25.20 -12.87
CA PHE A 278 0.98 26.13 -12.07
C PHE A 278 1.35 25.54 -10.71
N LEU A 279 0.41 24.88 -10.02
CA LEU A 279 0.62 24.34 -8.69
C LEU A 279 1.65 23.20 -8.62
N GLN A 280 1.88 22.48 -9.72
CA GLN A 280 2.87 21.38 -9.78
C GLN A 280 4.32 21.83 -9.53
N TYR A 281 4.64 23.12 -9.70
CA TYR A 281 5.99 23.65 -9.46
C TYR A 281 6.27 23.97 -7.98
N LEU A 282 5.27 23.89 -7.13
CA LEU A 282 5.47 24.07 -5.67
C LEU A 282 6.30 22.90 -5.09
N PRO A 283 7.04 23.13 -3.99
CA PRO A 283 7.86 22.09 -3.35
C PRO A 283 7.10 20.81 -2.97
N ASN A 284 5.84 20.94 -2.54
CA ASN A 284 4.88 19.87 -2.27
C ASN A 284 3.58 20.20 -2.99
N PRO A 285 3.44 19.85 -4.27
CA PRO A 285 2.31 20.28 -5.07
C PRO A 285 0.99 19.77 -4.47
N PRO A 286 0.04 20.67 -4.22
CA PRO A 286 -1.27 20.28 -3.70
C PRO A 286 -2.11 19.53 -4.73
N LEU A 287 -1.85 19.76 -6.01
CA LEU A 287 -2.52 19.14 -7.14
C LEU A 287 -1.61 19.17 -8.37
N THR A 288 -1.57 18.09 -9.13
CA THR A 288 -0.85 18.01 -10.41
C THR A 288 -1.83 17.72 -11.57
N PRO A 289 -1.48 18.08 -12.83
CA PRO A 289 -2.32 17.76 -13.99
C PRO A 289 -2.63 16.27 -14.11
N ASP A 290 -1.68 15.40 -13.78
CA ASP A 290 -1.84 13.95 -13.81
C ASP A 290 -2.85 13.47 -12.75
N GLN A 291 -2.82 14.03 -11.54
CA GLN A 291 -3.82 13.76 -10.50
C GLN A 291 -5.23 14.20 -10.93
N VAL A 292 -5.36 15.30 -11.67
CA VAL A 292 -6.65 15.72 -12.24
C VAL A 292 -7.19 14.68 -13.22
N GLU A 293 -6.32 14.09 -14.06
CA GLU A 293 -6.74 13.00 -14.97
C GLU A 293 -7.22 11.77 -14.17
N MET A 294 -6.54 11.40 -13.09
CA MET A 294 -6.97 10.29 -12.23
C MET A 294 -8.34 10.54 -11.57
N LEU A 295 -8.64 11.79 -11.20
CA LEU A 295 -9.92 12.16 -10.59
C LEU A 295 -11.14 12.06 -11.53
N LYS A 296 -10.93 11.85 -12.84
CA LYS A 296 -12.01 11.65 -13.80
C LYS A 296 -12.52 10.22 -13.87
N SER A 297 -11.78 9.27 -13.37
CA SER A 297 -12.07 7.84 -13.44
C SER A 297 -12.43 7.28 -12.08
N ASP A 298 -13.38 6.35 -12.05
CA ASP A 298 -13.75 5.64 -10.83
C ASP A 298 -12.58 4.80 -10.30
N ASN A 299 -12.45 4.76 -8.98
CA ASN A 299 -11.44 3.96 -8.27
C ASN A 299 -12.14 2.93 -7.38
N ILE A 300 -12.67 1.88 -8.01
CA ILE A 300 -13.47 0.83 -7.39
C ILE A 300 -12.96 -0.56 -7.79
N VAL A 301 -13.19 -1.55 -6.94
CA VAL A 301 -12.88 -2.96 -7.22
C VAL A 301 -13.71 -3.45 -8.42
N SER A 302 -13.05 -4.09 -9.37
CA SER A 302 -13.69 -4.61 -10.58
C SER A 302 -14.62 -5.80 -10.27
N ALA A 303 -15.65 -5.99 -11.10
CA ALA A 303 -16.54 -7.14 -11.00
C ALA A 303 -15.77 -8.47 -11.10
N ALA A 304 -14.83 -8.55 -12.05
CA ALA A 304 -13.99 -9.73 -12.23
C ALA A 304 -13.12 -10.07 -11.00
N ALA A 305 -12.61 -9.08 -10.27
CA ALA A 305 -11.87 -9.32 -9.04
C ALA A 305 -12.78 -9.87 -7.93
N ARG A 306 -14.02 -9.35 -7.81
CA ARG A 306 -15.01 -9.83 -6.84
C ARG A 306 -15.44 -11.25 -7.13
N GLU A 307 -15.82 -11.58 -8.36
CA GLU A 307 -16.25 -12.91 -8.78
C GLU A 307 -15.16 -13.98 -8.57
N GLN A 308 -13.89 -13.58 -8.74
CA GLN A 308 -12.75 -14.49 -8.56
C GLN A 308 -12.22 -14.52 -7.12
N GLY A 309 -12.85 -13.80 -6.18
CA GLY A 309 -12.38 -13.72 -4.79
C GLY A 309 -11.01 -13.07 -4.64
N ARG A 310 -10.61 -12.21 -5.58
CA ARG A 310 -9.33 -11.49 -5.54
C ARG A 310 -9.48 -10.12 -4.86
N THR A 311 -10.03 -10.14 -3.64
CA THR A 311 -10.37 -8.97 -2.82
C THR A 311 -9.91 -9.17 -1.38
N LEU A 312 -10.17 -8.21 -0.49
CA LEU A 312 -9.92 -8.36 0.95
C LEU A 312 -10.69 -9.54 1.54
N GLU A 313 -11.96 -9.65 1.18
CA GLU A 313 -12.84 -10.73 1.66
C GLU A 313 -12.33 -12.11 1.19
N GLY A 314 -11.84 -12.20 -0.05
CA GLY A 314 -11.22 -13.43 -0.57
C GLY A 314 -9.93 -13.83 0.14
N LEU A 315 -9.25 -12.86 0.80
CA LEU A 315 -8.16 -13.10 1.73
C LEU A 315 -8.64 -13.35 3.17
N GLY A 316 -9.97 -13.40 3.42
CA GLY A 316 -10.55 -13.56 4.74
C GLY A 316 -10.33 -12.35 5.65
N ILE A 317 -10.40 -11.14 5.08
CA ILE A 317 -10.32 -9.87 5.80
C ILE A 317 -11.68 -9.18 5.66
N ILE A 318 -12.27 -8.81 6.79
CA ILE A 318 -13.49 -7.99 6.83
C ILE A 318 -13.03 -6.53 6.81
N PRO A 319 -13.31 -5.78 5.72
CA PRO A 319 -12.79 -4.43 5.60
C PRO A 319 -13.49 -3.45 6.55
N GLU A 320 -12.70 -2.57 7.16
CA GLU A 320 -13.17 -1.51 8.05
C GLU A 320 -13.82 -0.36 7.26
N SER A 321 -14.96 0.16 7.78
CA SER A 321 -15.67 1.26 7.15
C SER A 321 -15.05 2.62 7.47
N ILE A 322 -15.28 3.61 6.59
CA ILE A 322 -14.90 5.00 6.88
C ILE A 322 -15.60 5.53 8.14
N GLY A 323 -16.84 5.08 8.39
CA GLY A 323 -17.62 5.46 9.57
C GLY A 323 -17.02 4.96 10.88
N ALA A 324 -16.35 3.82 10.88
CA ALA A 324 -15.71 3.27 12.07
C ALA A 324 -14.38 3.97 12.41
N VAL A 325 -13.59 4.36 11.40
CA VAL A 325 -12.20 4.79 11.62
C VAL A 325 -12.02 6.30 11.56
N VAL A 326 -12.69 6.99 10.62
CA VAL A 326 -12.42 8.42 10.36
C VAL A 326 -12.77 9.34 11.55
N PRO A 327 -13.87 9.11 12.29
CA PRO A 327 -14.20 9.94 13.46
C PRO A 327 -13.12 9.95 14.54
N ASP A 328 -12.38 8.84 14.71
CA ASP A 328 -11.37 8.66 15.75
C ASP A 328 -10.16 9.59 15.61
N TYR A 329 -9.93 10.15 14.43
CA TYR A 329 -8.80 11.07 14.23
C TYR A 329 -9.21 12.46 13.71
N LEU A 330 -10.45 12.63 13.15
CA LEU A 330 -10.90 13.94 12.66
C LEU A 330 -11.53 14.83 13.75
N TRP A 331 -11.83 14.31 14.95
CA TRP A 331 -12.37 15.11 16.07
C TRP A 331 -11.53 16.36 16.36
N ARG A 332 -10.21 16.30 16.13
CA ARG A 332 -9.29 17.44 16.33
C ARG A 332 -9.58 18.66 15.45
N PHE A 333 -10.37 18.50 14.40
CA PHE A 333 -10.80 19.58 13.49
C PHE A 333 -12.17 20.18 13.86
N ARG A 334 -12.86 19.62 14.85
CA ARG A 334 -14.07 20.20 15.43
C ARG A 334 -13.76 21.52 16.13
N LYS A 335 -14.78 22.38 16.33
CA LYS A 335 -14.59 23.67 17.03
C LYS A 335 -14.12 23.51 18.46
N ALA A 336 -14.68 22.56 19.22
CA ALA A 336 -14.35 22.29 20.61
C ALA A 336 -13.55 20.99 20.81
N GLY A 337 -12.96 20.42 19.74
CA GLY A 337 -12.20 19.17 19.81
C GLY A 337 -13.07 18.01 20.33
N GLN A 338 -12.48 17.18 21.21
CA GLN A 338 -13.17 16.02 21.79
C GLN A 338 -14.21 16.36 22.86
N PHE A 339 -14.25 17.61 23.34
CA PHE A 339 -15.14 18.03 24.42
C PHE A 339 -16.49 18.56 23.94
N HIS A 340 -16.73 18.60 22.63
CA HIS A 340 -18.01 19.01 22.05
C HIS A 340 -19.07 17.95 22.36
N GLY A 341 -19.93 18.21 23.32
CA GLY A 341 -21.00 17.31 23.78
C GLY A 341 -20.99 16.96 25.27
N ARG A 342 -19.99 17.43 26.03
CA ARG A 342 -19.99 17.30 27.49
C ARG A 342 -20.55 18.54 28.23
N MET A 343 -21.00 19.55 27.50
CA MET A 343 -21.59 20.79 28.05
C MET A 343 -23.05 20.99 27.59
N ALA A 344 -23.83 19.91 27.52
CA ALA A 344 -25.29 19.97 27.36
C ALA A 344 -25.95 19.19 28.49
#